data_ca225b5e32a9624a6dbe666b0b181ad2
#
_entry.id   ca225b5e32a9624a6dbe666b0b181ad2
#
_cell.length_a   1.000
_cell.length_b   1.000
_cell.length_c   1.000
_cell.angle_alpha   90.00
_cell.angle_beta   90.00
_cell.angle_gamma   90.00
#
_symmetry.space_group_name_H-M   'P 1'
#
loop_
_entity.id
_entity.type
_entity.pdbx_description
1 polymer ?
#
loop_
_entity_poly.entity_id
_entity_poly.type
_entity_poly.pdbx_seq_one_letter_code
_entity_poly.pdbx_strand_id
1 'polypeptide(L)'
;MTDTTETGRLNLDWATTLAAGLAAAGVRDIVISPGSRSTPLTLAFLRQAALRCTVIVDERSAAWFALGRVRAEGRPVALIGTSGTAPANWLPAVIEANQSRLPLLLLSADRPPELQQCGANQTIDQQHLFAGQLRAFHAPGAPFAGFSRSWLQQLAAQ
;
A
#
# COMPACT_ATOMS: atom_id res chain seq x y z
N MET A 1 -18.01 -18.35 11.22
CA MET A 1 -17.79 -16.90 11.42
C MET A 1 -16.40 -16.76 12.06
N THR A 2 -15.42 -16.24 11.35
CA THR A 2 -14.14 -15.88 11.96
C THR A 2 -14.38 -14.73 12.94
N ASP A 3 -13.81 -14.85 14.13
CA ASP A 3 -13.87 -13.79 15.13
C ASP A 3 -13.25 -12.51 14.54
N THR A 4 -13.97 -11.39 14.59
CA THR A 4 -13.51 -10.09 14.09
C THR A 4 -12.19 -9.66 14.74
N THR A 5 -11.95 -10.06 15.97
CA THR A 5 -10.71 -9.82 16.72
C THR A 5 -9.54 -10.58 16.11
N GLU A 6 -9.76 -11.85 15.72
CA GLU A 6 -8.75 -12.68 15.08
C GLU A 6 -8.37 -12.12 13.69
N THR A 7 -9.37 -11.77 12.89
CA THR A 7 -9.14 -11.13 11.57
C THR A 7 -8.34 -9.83 11.71
N GLY A 8 -8.67 -8.99 12.68
CA GLY A 8 -7.93 -7.77 12.96
C GLY A 8 -6.47 -8.02 13.33
N ARG A 9 -6.22 -9.04 14.15
CA ARG A 9 -4.87 -9.45 14.55
C ARG A 9 -4.06 -9.97 13.37
N LEU A 10 -4.64 -10.82 12.53
CA LEU A 10 -4.00 -11.36 11.32
C LEU A 10 -3.63 -10.24 10.33
N ASN A 11 -4.53 -9.32 10.10
CA ASN A 11 -4.29 -8.17 9.22
C ASN A 11 -3.13 -7.31 9.74
N LEU A 12 -3.06 -7.07 11.06
CA LEU A 12 -1.99 -6.28 11.65
C LEU A 12 -0.64 -7.02 11.62
N ASP A 13 -0.64 -8.32 11.88
CA ASP A 13 0.57 -9.18 11.82
C ASP A 13 1.17 -9.20 10.42
N TRP A 14 0.30 -9.37 9.41
CA TRP A 14 0.67 -9.33 8.01
C TRP A 14 1.26 -7.96 7.63
N ALA A 15 0.55 -6.88 7.96
CA ALA A 15 0.99 -5.52 7.68
C ALA A 15 2.32 -5.17 8.38
N THR A 16 2.51 -5.65 9.62
CA THR A 16 3.78 -5.47 10.37
C THR A 16 4.94 -6.19 9.68
N THR A 17 4.69 -7.40 9.17
CA THR A 17 5.71 -8.16 8.43
C THR A 17 6.09 -7.45 7.12
N LEU A 18 5.11 -6.91 6.39
CA LEU A 18 5.35 -6.11 5.18
C LEU A 18 6.15 -4.84 5.48
N ALA A 19 5.76 -4.08 6.53
CA ALA A 19 6.45 -2.87 6.93
C ALA A 19 7.93 -3.13 7.29
N ALA A 20 8.18 -4.21 8.01
CA ALA A 20 9.55 -4.64 8.35
C ALA A 20 10.34 -5.03 7.09
N GLY A 21 9.72 -5.75 6.15
CA GLY A 21 10.35 -6.14 4.87
C GLY A 21 10.73 -4.92 4.04
N LEU A 22 9.82 -3.96 3.85
CA LEU A 22 10.10 -2.73 3.10
C LEU A 22 11.18 -1.87 3.78
N ALA A 23 11.17 -1.78 5.11
CA ALA A 23 12.22 -1.09 5.85
C ALA A 23 13.59 -1.77 5.66
N ALA A 24 13.64 -3.10 5.67
CA ALA A 24 14.86 -3.87 5.41
C ALA A 24 15.35 -3.70 3.96
N ALA A 25 14.42 -3.57 2.99
CA ALA A 25 14.72 -3.31 1.59
C ALA A 25 15.15 -1.85 1.30
N GLY A 26 15.20 -0.99 2.31
CA GLY A 26 15.72 0.37 2.18
C GLY A 26 14.67 1.48 2.03
N VAL A 27 13.37 1.15 2.04
CA VAL A 27 12.31 2.16 2.13
C VAL A 27 12.43 2.90 3.45
N ARG A 28 12.30 4.21 3.42
CA ARG A 28 12.37 5.07 4.63
C ARG A 28 11.19 6.02 4.75
N ASP A 29 10.63 6.44 3.65
CA ASP A 29 9.57 7.43 3.61
C ASP A 29 8.24 6.81 3.18
N ILE A 30 7.22 7.06 3.96
CA ILE A 30 5.86 6.60 3.75
C ILE A 30 4.92 7.80 3.74
N VAL A 31 4.08 7.89 2.74
CA VAL A 31 3.01 8.90 2.67
C VAL A 31 1.67 8.19 2.82
N ILE A 32 0.87 8.61 3.77
CA ILE A 32 -0.35 7.93 4.17
C ILE A 32 -1.55 8.85 3.94
N SER A 33 -2.49 8.39 3.11
CA SER A 33 -3.85 8.95 3.08
C SER A 33 -4.75 8.06 3.93
N PRO A 34 -5.34 8.59 5.02
CA PRO A 34 -6.05 7.78 6.00
C PRO A 34 -7.37 7.21 5.42
N GLY A 35 -7.68 6.00 5.84
CA GLY A 35 -8.93 5.34 5.48
C GLY A 35 -9.16 4.08 6.31
N SER A 36 -10.42 3.73 6.54
CA SER A 36 -10.79 2.63 7.42
C SER A 36 -10.17 1.29 7.00
N ARG A 37 -10.21 0.97 5.71
CA ARG A 37 -9.69 -0.31 5.18
C ARG A 37 -8.16 -0.40 5.26
N SER A 38 -7.45 0.72 5.16
CA SER A 38 -5.99 0.77 5.29
C SER A 38 -5.49 0.85 6.73
N THR A 39 -6.38 0.83 7.75
CA THR A 39 -5.99 0.95 9.16
C THR A 39 -4.88 -0.04 9.57
N PRO A 40 -4.93 -1.35 9.24
CA PRO A 40 -3.86 -2.27 9.61
C PRO A 40 -2.50 -1.87 9.02
N LEU A 41 -2.46 -1.47 7.75
CA LEU A 41 -1.25 -0.94 7.10
C LEU A 41 -0.77 0.31 7.82
N THR A 42 -1.64 1.29 7.99
CA THR A 42 -1.31 2.57 8.65
C THR A 42 -0.70 2.35 10.02
N LEU A 43 -1.32 1.52 10.87
CA LEU A 43 -0.82 1.24 12.22
C LEU A 43 0.53 0.52 12.22
N ALA A 44 0.70 -0.46 11.34
CA ALA A 44 1.94 -1.21 11.23
C ALA A 44 3.11 -0.31 10.81
N PHE A 45 2.89 0.54 9.81
CA PHE A 45 3.92 1.43 9.28
C PHE A 45 4.27 2.55 10.26
N LEU A 46 3.28 3.12 10.96
CA LEU A 46 3.52 4.12 12.01
C LEU A 46 4.32 3.56 13.20
N ARG A 47 4.20 2.27 13.50
CA ARG A 47 4.93 1.60 14.58
C ARG A 47 6.35 1.17 14.20
N GLN A 48 6.69 1.18 12.93
CA GLN A 48 8.01 0.78 12.47
C GLN A 48 9.00 1.94 12.61
N ALA A 49 9.87 1.87 13.61
CA ALA A 49 10.80 2.94 13.98
C ALA A 49 11.76 3.37 12.85
N ALA A 50 12.03 2.48 11.88
CA ALA A 50 12.89 2.78 10.74
C ALA A 50 12.20 3.61 9.65
N LEU A 51 10.88 3.84 9.73
CA LEU A 51 10.09 4.52 8.72
C LEU A 51 9.66 5.92 9.18
N ARG A 52 9.71 6.87 8.27
CA ARG A 52 9.21 8.25 8.45
C ARG A 52 7.85 8.35 7.77
N CYS A 53 6.79 8.49 8.53
CA CYS A 53 5.44 8.58 8.01
C CYS A 53 4.97 10.03 7.95
N THR A 54 4.45 10.44 6.80
CA THR A 54 3.79 11.74 6.58
C THR A 54 2.33 11.50 6.22
N VAL A 55 1.42 12.14 6.93
CA VAL A 55 -0.03 12.00 6.67
C VAL A 55 -0.49 13.16 5.80
N ILE A 56 -1.11 12.85 4.67
CA ILE A 56 -1.72 13.82 3.73
C ILE A 56 -3.11 13.29 3.36
N VAL A 57 -4.14 14.04 3.69
CA VAL A 57 -5.54 13.60 3.58
C VAL A 57 -5.96 13.39 2.12
N ASP A 58 -5.59 14.29 1.23
CA ASP A 58 -5.90 14.22 -0.19
C ASP A 58 -4.92 13.30 -0.92
N GLU A 59 -5.42 12.23 -1.53
CA GLU A 59 -4.59 11.19 -2.16
C GLU A 59 -3.79 11.73 -3.35
N ARG A 60 -4.35 12.63 -4.13
CA ARG A 60 -3.64 13.24 -5.26
C ARG A 60 -2.44 14.06 -4.78
N SER A 61 -2.65 14.89 -3.75
CA SER A 61 -1.58 15.67 -3.13
C SER A 61 -0.53 14.78 -2.49
N ALA A 62 -0.96 13.69 -1.83
CA ALA A 62 -0.09 12.68 -1.25
C ALA A 62 0.84 12.05 -2.30
N ALA A 63 0.29 11.69 -3.47
CA ALA A 63 1.07 11.09 -4.55
C ALA A 63 2.11 12.04 -5.14
N TRP A 64 1.76 13.30 -5.37
CA TRP A 64 2.72 14.31 -5.84
C TRP A 64 3.79 14.64 -4.80
N PHE A 65 3.41 14.70 -3.52
CA PHE A 65 4.38 14.87 -2.43
C PHE A 65 5.36 13.69 -2.38
N ALA A 66 4.86 12.45 -2.47
CA ALA A 66 5.70 11.25 -2.49
C ALA A 66 6.66 11.27 -3.68
N LEU A 67 6.19 11.64 -4.87
CA LEU A 67 7.02 11.76 -6.06
C LEU A 67 8.13 12.80 -5.89
N GLY A 68 7.81 13.94 -5.29
CA GLY A 68 8.79 14.99 -4.93
C GLY A 68 9.84 14.45 -3.96
N ARG A 69 9.44 13.64 -2.97
CA ARG A 69 10.36 12.98 -2.03
C ARG A 69 11.29 11.98 -2.73
N VAL A 70 10.75 11.14 -3.63
CA VAL A 70 11.58 10.22 -4.44
C VAL A 70 12.64 10.99 -5.20
N ARG A 71 12.25 12.11 -5.83
CA ARG A 71 13.15 12.94 -6.63
C ARG A 71 14.25 13.62 -5.78
N ALA A 72 13.91 14.07 -4.60
CA ALA A 72 14.84 14.73 -3.68
C ALA A 72 15.81 13.76 -2.99
N GLU A 73 15.32 12.58 -2.60
CA GLU A 73 16.08 11.61 -1.79
C GLU A 73 16.79 10.54 -2.63
N GLY A 74 16.36 10.33 -3.89
CA GLY A 74 16.88 9.27 -4.76
C GLY A 74 16.54 7.86 -4.26
N ARG A 75 15.51 7.72 -3.40
CA ARG A 75 15.12 6.45 -2.78
C ARG A 75 13.63 6.19 -2.96
N PRO A 76 13.19 4.91 -2.91
CA PRO A 76 11.77 4.56 -2.99
C PRO A 76 10.98 5.21 -1.85
N VAL A 77 9.78 5.69 -2.20
CA VAL A 77 8.77 6.16 -1.26
C VAL A 77 7.50 5.33 -1.44
N ALA A 78 6.88 4.92 -0.34
CA ALA A 78 5.63 4.18 -0.39
C ALA A 78 4.43 5.09 -0.09
N LEU A 79 3.37 4.93 -0.90
CA LEU A 79 2.04 5.51 -0.68
C LEU A 79 1.15 4.46 -0.03
N ILE A 80 0.43 4.83 1.02
CA ILE A 80 -0.62 4.01 1.62
C ILE A 80 -1.96 4.71 1.45
N GLY A 81 -2.94 3.98 0.91
CA GLY A 81 -4.31 4.46 0.76
C GLY A 81 -5.34 3.37 0.96
N THR A 82 -6.58 3.79 1.08
CA THR A 82 -7.73 2.89 1.22
C THR A 82 -8.17 2.35 -0.14
N SER A 83 -9.30 1.66 -0.20
CA SER A 83 -9.85 1.05 -1.41
C SER A 83 -10.75 2.01 -2.21
N GLY A 84 -11.28 1.55 -3.33
CA GLY A 84 -12.20 2.28 -4.19
C GLY A 84 -11.48 3.31 -5.04
N THR A 85 -12.02 4.51 -5.13
CA THR A 85 -11.46 5.59 -5.96
C THR A 85 -10.27 6.32 -5.33
N ALA A 86 -9.93 6.04 -4.07
CA ALA A 86 -8.78 6.63 -3.40
C ALA A 86 -7.49 6.42 -4.21
N PRO A 87 -7.06 5.19 -4.56
CA PRO A 87 -5.86 4.98 -5.36
C PRO A 87 -5.97 5.54 -6.79
N ALA A 88 -7.17 5.71 -7.35
CA ALA A 88 -7.32 6.33 -8.67
C ALA A 88 -6.76 7.76 -8.73
N ASN A 89 -6.80 8.49 -7.61
CA ASN A 89 -6.22 9.82 -7.50
C ASN A 89 -4.69 9.85 -7.62
N TRP A 90 -4.02 8.70 -7.49
CA TRP A 90 -2.57 8.60 -7.66
C TRP A 90 -2.14 8.56 -9.12
N LEU A 91 -3.07 8.26 -10.07
CA LEU A 91 -2.74 8.00 -11.47
C LEU A 91 -1.86 9.07 -12.12
N PRO A 92 -2.11 10.38 -11.97
CA PRO A 92 -1.24 11.39 -12.58
C PRO A 92 0.22 11.31 -12.12
N ALA A 93 0.44 11.12 -10.81
CA ALA A 93 1.78 10.99 -10.27
C ALA A 93 2.43 9.65 -10.63
N VAL A 94 1.65 8.58 -10.76
CA VAL A 94 2.11 7.26 -11.22
C VAL A 94 2.60 7.32 -12.66
N ILE A 95 1.87 8.00 -13.53
CA ILE A 95 2.29 8.22 -14.93
C ILE A 95 3.61 8.98 -14.96
N GLU A 96 3.73 10.07 -14.21
CA GLU A 96 4.96 10.86 -14.13
C GLU A 96 6.12 10.06 -13.56
N ALA A 97 5.89 9.25 -12.50
CA ALA A 97 6.90 8.37 -11.93
C ALA A 97 7.41 7.35 -12.96
N ASN A 98 6.49 6.74 -13.73
CA ASN A 98 6.85 5.80 -14.79
C ASN A 98 7.68 6.45 -15.90
N GLN A 99 7.26 7.61 -16.41
CA GLN A 99 7.98 8.34 -17.44
C GLN A 99 9.38 8.79 -16.98
N SER A 100 9.45 9.25 -15.74
CA SER A 100 10.69 9.73 -15.11
C SER A 100 11.55 8.60 -14.50
N ARG A 101 11.10 7.34 -14.56
CA ARG A 101 11.77 6.15 -13.97
C ARG A 101 12.05 6.31 -12.47
N LEU A 102 11.13 6.93 -11.74
CA LEU A 102 11.23 7.15 -10.31
C LEU A 102 10.52 6.02 -9.54
N PRO A 103 11.16 5.45 -8.50
CA PRO A 103 10.61 4.32 -7.75
C PRO A 103 9.52 4.78 -6.77
N LEU A 104 8.26 4.57 -7.14
CA LEU A 104 7.10 4.84 -6.31
C LEU A 104 6.38 3.52 -6.00
N LEU A 105 6.19 3.21 -4.72
CA LEU A 105 5.50 2.01 -4.25
C LEU A 105 4.06 2.37 -3.86
N LEU A 106 3.10 1.63 -4.37
CA LEU A 106 1.67 1.87 -4.13
C LEU A 106 1.10 0.73 -3.28
N LEU A 107 0.64 1.04 -2.09
CA LEU A 107 0.04 0.09 -1.15
C LEU A 107 -1.43 0.46 -0.94
N SER A 108 -2.30 -0.04 -1.80
CA SER A 108 -3.74 0.15 -1.68
C SER A 108 -4.39 -1.01 -0.94
N ALA A 109 -5.21 -0.71 0.06
CA ALA A 109 -6.09 -1.71 0.63
C ALA A 109 -7.22 -2.06 -0.37
N ASP A 110 -7.77 -3.26 -0.29
CA ASP A 110 -8.90 -3.68 -1.12
C ASP A 110 -9.92 -4.49 -0.33
N ARG A 111 -11.06 -4.72 -0.93
CA ARG A 111 -12.08 -5.64 -0.43
C ARG A 111 -11.66 -7.08 -0.74
N PRO A 112 -12.02 -8.04 0.14
CA PRO A 112 -11.75 -9.44 -0.12
C PRO A 112 -12.56 -9.95 -1.33
N PRO A 113 -12.18 -11.09 -1.95
CA PRO A 113 -12.78 -11.57 -3.19
C PRO A 113 -14.30 -11.69 -3.18
N GLU A 114 -14.89 -12.09 -2.05
CA GLU A 114 -16.33 -12.24 -1.88
C GLU A 114 -17.12 -10.92 -1.95
N LEU A 115 -16.45 -9.79 -1.85
CA LEU A 115 -17.04 -8.45 -1.99
C LEU A 115 -16.69 -7.77 -3.33
N GLN A 116 -15.98 -8.47 -4.22
CA GLN A 116 -15.68 -7.97 -5.55
C GLN A 116 -16.89 -8.18 -6.48
N GLN A 117 -17.12 -7.21 -7.38
CA GLN A 117 -18.15 -7.29 -8.44
C GLN A 117 -19.59 -7.51 -7.97
N CYS A 118 -19.90 -7.25 -6.70
CA CYS A 118 -21.24 -7.39 -6.13
C CYS A 118 -21.88 -6.06 -5.70
N GLY A 119 -21.32 -4.92 -6.14
CA GLY A 119 -21.81 -3.59 -5.76
C GLY A 119 -21.45 -3.17 -4.33
N ALA A 120 -20.49 -3.84 -3.70
CA ALA A 120 -20.04 -3.47 -2.36
C ALA A 120 -19.47 -2.04 -2.35
N ASN A 121 -19.75 -1.30 -1.27
CA ASN A 121 -19.30 0.07 -1.11
C ASN A 121 -17.79 0.20 -1.24
N GLN A 122 -17.34 1.23 -1.98
CA GLN A 122 -15.94 1.60 -2.13
C GLN A 122 -15.08 0.44 -2.68
N THR A 123 -15.63 -0.27 -3.69
CA THR A 123 -15.01 -1.41 -4.36
C THR A 123 -14.99 -1.14 -5.86
N ILE A 124 -13.82 -1.23 -6.46
CA ILE A 124 -13.60 -1.10 -7.91
C ILE A 124 -12.59 -2.15 -8.35
N ASP A 125 -12.39 -2.34 -9.64
CA ASP A 125 -11.27 -3.12 -10.16
C ASP A 125 -9.96 -2.33 -9.97
N GLN A 126 -9.24 -2.61 -8.87
CA GLN A 126 -7.95 -2.01 -8.58
C GLN A 126 -6.80 -2.69 -9.33
N GLN A 127 -6.98 -3.93 -9.81
CA GLN A 127 -5.92 -4.69 -10.47
C GLN A 127 -5.53 -4.06 -11.81
N HIS A 128 -6.50 -3.49 -12.51
CA HIS A 128 -6.28 -2.85 -13.81
C HIS A 128 -6.21 -1.33 -13.76
N LEU A 129 -6.32 -0.74 -12.55
CA LEU A 129 -6.41 0.70 -12.36
C LEU A 129 -5.23 1.48 -12.97
N PHE A 130 -4.02 0.92 -12.89
CA PHE A 130 -2.80 1.54 -13.39
C PHE A 130 -2.21 0.81 -14.60
N ALA A 131 -3.03 0.08 -15.35
CA ALA A 131 -2.57 -0.75 -16.46
C ALA A 131 -1.60 0.00 -17.39
N GLY A 132 -0.46 -0.62 -17.72
CA GLY A 132 0.57 -0.04 -18.56
C GLY A 132 1.49 1.00 -17.88
N GLN A 133 1.20 1.40 -16.64
CA GLN A 133 2.01 2.38 -15.91
C GLN A 133 2.87 1.76 -14.78
N LEU A 134 2.62 0.48 -14.45
CA LEU A 134 3.35 -0.22 -13.40
C LEU A 134 4.50 -1.05 -13.97
N ARG A 135 5.58 -1.17 -13.20
CA ARG A 135 6.68 -2.12 -13.45
C ARG A 135 6.33 -3.53 -12.97
N ALA A 136 5.62 -3.62 -11.85
CA ALA A 136 5.11 -4.85 -11.28
C ALA A 136 3.80 -4.59 -10.57
N PHE A 137 2.96 -5.62 -10.48
CA PHE A 137 1.73 -5.63 -9.70
C PHE A 137 1.66 -6.91 -8.89
N HIS A 138 1.32 -6.80 -7.62
CA HIS A 138 1.17 -7.93 -6.72
C HIS A 138 -0.19 -7.87 -6.02
N ALA A 139 -0.94 -8.97 -6.09
CA ALA A 139 -2.18 -9.17 -5.37
C ALA A 139 -2.00 -10.32 -4.37
N PRO A 140 -1.42 -10.08 -3.18
CA PRO A 140 -1.05 -11.13 -2.23
C PRO A 140 -2.25 -11.81 -1.56
N GLY A 141 -3.46 -11.37 -1.86
CA GLY A 141 -4.68 -11.90 -1.27
C GLY A 141 -4.96 -11.38 0.15
N ALA A 142 -6.03 -11.91 0.74
CA ALA A 142 -6.37 -11.58 2.12
C ALA A 142 -5.43 -12.30 3.10
N PRO A 143 -5.00 -11.66 4.20
CA PRO A 143 -4.23 -12.32 5.24
C PRO A 143 -4.97 -13.53 5.83
N PHE A 144 -4.26 -14.62 6.05
CA PHE A 144 -4.80 -15.87 6.61
C PHE A 144 -3.85 -16.46 7.66
N ALA A 145 -4.38 -17.30 8.53
CA ALA A 145 -3.56 -18.00 9.52
C ALA A 145 -2.53 -18.90 8.82
N GLY A 146 -1.25 -18.74 9.19
CA GLY A 146 -0.16 -19.52 8.57
C GLY A 146 0.45 -18.90 7.31
N PHE A 147 0.19 -17.64 6.99
CA PHE A 147 0.93 -16.98 5.90
C PHE A 147 2.45 -17.01 6.13
N SER A 148 3.20 -17.18 5.06
CA SER A 148 4.65 -17.21 5.13
C SER A 148 5.23 -15.80 5.32
N ARG A 149 5.81 -15.53 6.48
CA ARG A 149 6.49 -14.25 6.75
C ARG A 149 7.70 -14.04 5.86
N SER A 150 8.47 -15.09 5.61
CA SER A 150 9.64 -15.04 4.73
C SER A 150 9.24 -14.72 3.28
N TRP A 151 8.17 -15.32 2.79
CA TRP A 151 7.63 -15.00 1.47
C TRP A 151 7.24 -13.52 1.36
N LEU A 152 6.53 -13.00 2.37
CA LEU A 152 6.10 -11.60 2.37
C LEU A 152 7.28 -10.62 2.45
N GLN A 153 8.32 -10.98 3.20
CA GLN A 153 9.55 -10.19 3.26
C GLN A 153 10.32 -10.23 1.94
N GLN A 154 10.35 -11.38 1.25
CA GLN A 154 10.95 -11.50 -0.08
C GLN A 154 10.17 -10.68 -1.11
N LEU A 155 8.83 -10.68 -1.06
CA LEU A 155 8.00 -9.83 -1.89
C LEU A 155 8.30 -8.34 -1.68
N ALA A 156 8.51 -7.93 -0.46
CA ALA A 156 8.87 -6.55 -0.11
C ALA A 156 10.27 -6.12 -0.60
N ALA A 157 11.13 -7.08 -0.93
CA ALA A 157 12.51 -6.83 -1.39
C ALA A 157 12.65 -6.81 -2.93
N GLN A 158 11.60 -7.15 -3.67
CA GLN A 158 11.54 -7.10 -5.15
C GLN A 158 11.29 -5.68 -5.65
#